data_1fa529bde61cf5d0b3e00579cfbb73aa
#
_entry.id   1fa529bde61cf5d0b3e00579cfbb73aa
#
_cell.length_a   1.000
_cell.length_b   1.000
_cell.length_c   1.000
_cell.angle_alpha   90.00
_cell.angle_beta   90.00
_cell.angle_gamma   90.00
#
_symmetry.space_group_name_H-M   'P 1'
#
loop_
_entity.id
_entity.type
_entity.pdbx_description
1 polymer ?
#
loop_
_entity_poly.entity_id
_entity_poly.type
_entity_poly.pdbx_seq_one_letter_code
_entity_poly.pdbx_strand_id
1 'polypeptide(L)'
;LLARVNDKTEHPDRPWVVEDIRNGKRQWVYYANTDWYHELYNDQHPVQKHSVSISGGGKAVRYFLSASYDKKVGVIKQNPDVYQKYNLRSKLDFDINKWFKMSNNTSYFASSYSFPGVGDVENAFAYAARHALAAFPLKNPDGSWVYTTPMISGNYNVANGRHIVYGNDKNFNLDKYNDFQNTTELKFTPVKQFNITANFTYRNYTTSYTNRQTKFDYRV
;
A
#
# COMPACT_ATOMS: atom_id res chain seq x y z
N LEU A 1 27.35 31.03 -10.20
CA LEU A 1 26.94 30.47 -8.89
C LEU A 1 26.02 31.42 -8.13
N LEU A 2 26.34 32.70 -7.97
CA LEU A 2 25.52 33.71 -7.26
C LEU A 2 24.09 33.83 -7.83
N ALA A 3 23.91 33.81 -9.16
CA ALA A 3 22.61 33.85 -9.77
C ALA A 3 21.72 32.65 -9.39
N ARG A 4 22.31 31.46 -9.22
CA ARG A 4 21.59 30.25 -8.78
C ARG A 4 21.27 30.24 -7.28
N VAL A 5 22.02 30.97 -6.47
CA VAL A 5 21.74 31.13 -5.04
C VAL A 5 20.54 32.04 -4.83
N ASN A 6 20.45 33.11 -5.64
CA ASN A 6 19.38 34.11 -5.54
C ASN A 6 18.08 33.66 -6.22
N ASP A 7 18.19 32.88 -7.29
CA ASP A 7 17.07 32.37 -8.03
C ASP A 7 17.26 30.85 -8.26
N LYS A 8 16.48 30.07 -7.55
CA LYS A 8 16.55 28.59 -7.51
C LYS A 8 15.71 27.94 -8.60
N THR A 9 15.05 28.72 -9.45
CA THR A 9 14.28 28.21 -10.57
C THR A 9 15.16 27.81 -11.74
N GLU A 10 14.69 26.88 -12.56
CA GLU A 10 15.37 26.50 -13.79
C GLU A 10 15.10 27.53 -14.88
N HIS A 11 16.14 27.91 -15.62
CA HIS A 11 16.05 28.79 -16.80
C HIS A 11 16.80 28.18 -17.98
N PRO A 12 16.43 28.48 -19.22
CA PRO A 12 17.15 27.99 -20.40
C PRO A 12 18.63 28.34 -20.46
N ASP A 13 19.02 29.49 -19.94
CA ASP A 13 20.41 29.94 -19.81
C ASP A 13 21.13 29.41 -18.54
N ARG A 14 20.36 28.81 -17.65
CA ARG A 14 20.84 28.24 -16.40
C ARG A 14 20.16 26.90 -16.08
N PRO A 15 20.26 25.89 -16.96
CA PRO A 15 19.60 24.61 -16.76
C PRO A 15 20.11 23.92 -15.49
N TRP A 16 19.23 23.14 -14.87
CA TRP A 16 19.57 22.38 -13.65
C TRP A 16 20.60 21.29 -13.91
N VAL A 17 20.69 20.79 -15.13
CA VAL A 17 21.63 19.75 -15.52
C VAL A 17 22.43 20.26 -16.72
N VAL A 18 23.74 20.24 -16.61
CA VAL A 18 24.65 20.59 -17.71
C VAL A 18 25.63 19.47 -17.96
N GLU A 19 26.01 19.29 -19.22
CA GLU A 19 27.10 18.41 -19.56
C GLU A 19 28.42 19.16 -19.47
N ASP A 20 29.40 18.65 -18.75
CA ASP A 20 30.69 19.27 -18.54
C ASP A 20 31.81 18.22 -18.54
N ILE A 21 33.05 18.66 -18.81
CA ILE A 21 34.21 17.79 -18.72
C ILE A 21 34.88 17.99 -17.36
N ARG A 22 34.79 17.00 -16.52
CA ARG A 22 35.43 16.99 -15.21
C ARG A 22 36.41 15.82 -15.10
N ASN A 23 37.64 16.09 -14.65
CA ASN A 23 38.69 15.08 -14.57
C ASN A 23 38.93 14.33 -15.89
N GLY A 24 38.82 15.04 -17.02
CA GLY A 24 38.98 14.46 -18.37
C GLY A 24 37.84 13.57 -18.86
N LYS A 25 36.72 13.48 -18.13
CA LYS A 25 35.54 12.71 -18.48
C LYS A 25 34.32 13.63 -18.67
N ARG A 26 33.57 13.37 -19.74
CA ARG A 26 32.28 13.99 -19.97
C ARG A 26 31.26 13.41 -18.98
N GLN A 27 30.57 14.28 -18.25
CA GLN A 27 29.62 13.87 -17.23
C GLN A 27 28.52 14.92 -17.01
N TRP A 28 27.42 14.51 -16.41
CA TRP A 28 26.37 15.43 -15.96
C TRP A 28 26.80 16.12 -14.67
N VAL A 29 26.54 17.42 -14.62
CA VAL A 29 26.76 18.29 -13.45
C VAL A 29 25.43 18.89 -13.04
N TYR A 30 25.09 18.76 -11.76
CA TYR A 30 23.76 19.05 -11.24
C TYR A 30 23.74 20.32 -10.42
N TYR A 31 22.72 21.14 -10.64
CA TYR A 31 22.45 22.42 -9.96
C TYR A 31 20.97 22.61 -9.64
N ALA A 32 20.22 21.54 -9.51
CA ALA A 32 18.79 21.57 -9.27
C ALA A 32 18.43 22.17 -7.90
N ASN A 33 17.15 22.48 -7.75
CA ASN A 33 16.52 22.77 -6.47
C ASN A 33 15.26 21.93 -6.33
N THR A 34 15.42 20.62 -6.42
CA THR A 34 14.32 19.65 -6.39
C THR A 34 13.66 19.62 -5.02
N ASP A 35 12.35 19.81 -5.01
CA ASP A 35 11.54 19.54 -3.84
C ASP A 35 11.18 18.05 -3.81
N TRP A 36 12.05 17.26 -3.24
CA TRP A 36 11.90 15.82 -3.19
C TRP A 36 10.65 15.35 -2.47
N TYR A 37 10.15 16.13 -1.52
CA TYR A 37 8.91 15.78 -0.83
C TYR A 37 7.73 15.78 -1.82
N HIS A 38 7.55 16.87 -2.56
CA HIS A 38 6.48 16.98 -3.55
C HIS A 38 6.71 16.11 -4.81
N GLU A 39 7.96 15.71 -5.08
CA GLU A 39 8.25 14.75 -6.15
C GLU A 39 7.90 13.31 -5.80
N LEU A 40 8.06 12.91 -4.54
CA LEU A 40 7.86 11.53 -4.10
C LEU A 40 6.46 11.30 -3.52
N TYR A 41 5.84 12.31 -2.93
CA TYR A 41 4.64 12.13 -2.13
C TYR A 41 3.50 13.04 -2.56
N ASN A 42 2.28 12.55 -2.38
CA ASN A 42 1.05 13.33 -2.52
C ASN A 42 0.66 13.93 -1.16
N ASP A 43 0.11 15.14 -1.17
CA ASP A 43 -0.43 15.78 0.02
C ASP A 43 -1.77 15.17 0.45
N GLN A 44 -2.41 14.42 -0.44
CA GLN A 44 -3.72 13.81 -0.20
C GLN A 44 -3.64 12.29 -0.36
N HIS A 45 -4.29 11.59 0.55
CA HIS A 45 -4.45 10.14 0.53
C HIS A 45 -5.94 9.78 0.66
N PRO A 46 -6.64 9.54 -0.44
CA PRO A 46 -8.07 9.29 -0.42
C PRO A 46 -8.42 7.98 0.30
N VAL A 47 -9.49 8.06 1.10
CA VAL A 47 -10.06 6.92 1.81
C VAL A 47 -11.51 6.77 1.42
N GLN A 48 -11.91 5.56 1.03
CA GLN A 48 -13.29 5.20 0.74
C GLN A 48 -13.73 4.12 1.71
N LYS A 49 -14.93 4.27 2.28
CA LYS A 49 -15.56 3.28 3.14
C LYS A 49 -17.03 3.14 2.76
N HIS A 50 -17.44 1.93 2.49
CA HIS A 50 -18.82 1.59 2.19
C HIS A 50 -19.25 0.43 3.08
N SER A 51 -20.43 0.53 3.67
CA SER A 51 -20.99 -0.55 4.45
C SER A 51 -22.49 -0.61 4.27
N VAL A 52 -22.99 -1.80 4.25
CA VAL A 52 -24.43 -2.09 4.21
C VAL A 52 -24.74 -3.22 5.16
N SER A 53 -25.88 -3.13 5.81
CA SER A 53 -26.39 -4.23 6.63
C SER A 53 -27.89 -4.31 6.50
N ILE A 54 -28.39 -5.53 6.61
CA ILE A 54 -29.82 -5.83 6.65
C ILE A 54 -30.05 -6.85 7.75
N SER A 55 -31.09 -6.61 8.53
CA SER A 55 -31.55 -7.56 9.55
C SER A 55 -33.06 -7.68 9.52
N GLY A 56 -33.54 -8.83 9.90
CA GLY A 56 -34.98 -9.07 9.97
C GLY A 56 -35.27 -10.43 10.55
N GLY A 57 -36.54 -10.77 10.55
CA GLY A 57 -36.97 -12.09 10.97
C GLY A 57 -38.33 -12.10 11.62
N GLY A 58 -38.72 -13.27 12.04
CA GLY A 58 -39.96 -13.59 12.74
C GLY A 58 -39.72 -14.53 13.91
N LYS A 59 -40.76 -15.17 14.35
CA LYS A 59 -40.70 -16.09 15.51
C LYS A 59 -39.80 -17.31 15.27
N ALA A 60 -39.73 -17.78 14.01
CA ALA A 60 -38.97 -19.00 13.67
C ALA A 60 -37.59 -18.74 13.10
N VAL A 61 -37.35 -17.57 12.45
CA VAL A 61 -36.09 -17.26 11.77
C VAL A 61 -35.72 -15.81 12.04
N ARG A 62 -34.48 -15.56 12.39
CA ARG A 62 -33.88 -14.24 12.47
C ARG A 62 -32.60 -14.22 11.66
N TYR A 63 -32.32 -13.11 10.99
CA TYR A 63 -31.12 -12.96 10.21
C TYR A 63 -30.49 -11.58 10.36
N PHE A 64 -29.20 -11.56 10.21
CA PHE A 64 -28.38 -10.37 10.05
C PHE A 64 -27.33 -10.64 8.97
N LEU A 65 -27.29 -9.78 7.96
CA LEU A 65 -26.29 -9.79 6.90
C LEU A 65 -25.59 -8.43 6.86
N SER A 66 -24.29 -8.43 6.71
CA SER A 66 -23.55 -7.19 6.50
C SER A 66 -22.41 -7.39 5.53
N ALA A 67 -22.12 -6.33 4.77
CA ALA A 67 -20.98 -6.24 3.88
C ALA A 67 -20.29 -4.88 4.07
N SER A 68 -18.96 -4.86 4.05
CA SER A 68 -18.20 -3.62 4.01
C SER A 68 -17.02 -3.73 3.06
N TYR A 69 -16.69 -2.59 2.46
CA TYR A 69 -15.52 -2.36 1.63
C TYR A 69 -14.80 -1.12 2.10
N ASP A 70 -13.50 -1.24 2.32
CA ASP A 70 -12.62 -0.10 2.60
C ASP A 70 -11.49 -0.09 1.57
N LYS A 71 -11.16 1.09 1.05
CA LYS A 71 -9.99 1.34 0.23
C LYS A 71 -9.26 2.57 0.76
N LYS A 72 -7.95 2.44 0.92
CA LYS A 72 -7.05 3.54 1.26
C LYS A 72 -5.96 3.60 0.21
N VAL A 73 -5.74 4.77 -0.34
CA VAL A 73 -4.62 5.06 -1.23
C VAL A 73 -3.57 5.80 -0.42
N GLY A 74 -2.35 5.33 -0.47
CA GLY A 74 -1.25 5.93 0.28
C GLY A 74 -0.68 7.18 -0.37
N VAL A 75 0.41 7.65 0.18
CA VAL A 75 1.00 8.96 -0.17
C VAL A 75 2.02 8.92 -1.30
N ILE A 76 2.48 7.75 -1.73
CA ILE A 76 3.47 7.65 -2.81
C ILE A 76 2.85 8.14 -4.12
N LYS A 77 3.50 9.12 -4.76
CA LYS A 77 2.90 9.86 -5.88
C LYS A 77 2.82 9.05 -7.18
N GLN A 78 3.90 8.40 -7.56
CA GLN A 78 4.03 7.80 -8.89
C GLN A 78 3.40 6.41 -9.01
N ASN A 79 3.46 5.63 -7.96
CA ASN A 79 2.85 4.29 -7.87
C ASN A 79 2.32 4.13 -6.44
N PRO A 80 1.13 4.67 -6.14
CA PRO A 80 0.62 4.71 -4.78
C PRO A 80 0.49 3.32 -4.17
N ASP A 81 0.83 3.22 -2.92
CA ASP A 81 0.45 2.07 -2.13
C ASP A 81 -1.07 2.05 -1.92
N VAL A 82 -1.65 0.86 -2.01
CA VAL A 82 -3.11 0.68 -1.93
C VAL A 82 -3.44 -0.43 -0.96
N TYR A 83 -4.21 -0.10 0.06
CA TYR A 83 -4.82 -1.07 0.97
C TYR A 83 -6.30 -1.20 0.67
N GLN A 84 -6.76 -2.43 0.50
CA GLN A 84 -8.17 -2.77 0.31
C GLN A 84 -8.58 -3.86 1.28
N LYS A 85 -9.79 -3.78 1.81
CA LYS A 85 -10.37 -4.86 2.61
C LYS A 85 -11.86 -5.02 2.36
N TYR A 86 -12.30 -6.25 2.47
CA TYR A 86 -13.69 -6.68 2.38
C TYR A 86 -14.06 -7.45 3.63
N ASN A 87 -15.24 -7.17 4.18
CA ASN A 87 -15.82 -7.96 5.25
C ASN A 87 -17.23 -8.37 4.84
N LEU A 88 -17.53 -9.63 4.97
CA LEU A 88 -18.88 -10.18 4.84
C LEU A 88 -19.22 -10.91 6.12
N ARG A 89 -20.43 -10.72 6.62
CA ARG A 89 -20.92 -11.43 7.79
C ARG A 89 -22.37 -11.83 7.60
N SER A 90 -22.67 -13.05 7.94
CA SER A 90 -24.02 -13.62 8.01
C SER A 90 -24.24 -14.23 9.37
N LYS A 91 -25.32 -13.86 10.02
CA LYS A 91 -25.81 -14.53 11.23
C LYS A 91 -27.24 -14.95 10.98
N LEU A 92 -27.51 -16.24 11.19
CA LEU A 92 -28.82 -16.86 11.00
C LEU A 92 -29.17 -17.62 12.27
N ASP A 93 -30.34 -17.33 12.84
CA ASP A 93 -30.91 -18.06 13.97
C ASP A 93 -32.22 -18.70 13.56
N PHE A 94 -32.37 -20.00 13.80
CA PHE A 94 -33.55 -20.80 13.51
C PHE A 94 -34.10 -21.39 14.80
N ASP A 95 -35.33 -21.04 15.13
CA ASP A 95 -36.14 -21.71 16.17
C ASP A 95 -36.97 -22.81 15.48
N ILE A 96 -36.38 -24.01 15.29
CA ILE A 96 -36.97 -25.11 14.51
C ILE A 96 -38.23 -25.62 15.20
N ASN A 97 -38.14 -25.76 16.52
CA ASN A 97 -39.27 -26.07 17.38
C ASN A 97 -39.00 -25.65 18.83
N LYS A 98 -39.88 -26.00 19.77
CA LYS A 98 -39.77 -25.56 21.18
C LYS A 98 -38.51 -26.09 21.90
N TRP A 99 -37.93 -27.17 21.42
CA TRP A 99 -36.82 -27.85 22.06
C TRP A 99 -35.54 -27.89 21.21
N PHE A 100 -35.61 -27.43 19.93
CA PHE A 100 -34.44 -27.44 19.04
C PHE A 100 -34.26 -26.12 18.34
N LYS A 101 -33.07 -25.52 18.51
CA LYS A 101 -32.63 -24.29 17.87
C LYS A 101 -31.30 -24.50 17.16
N MET A 102 -31.09 -23.78 16.08
CA MET A 102 -29.84 -23.76 15.33
C MET A 102 -29.42 -22.31 15.10
N SER A 103 -28.16 -22.02 15.30
CA SER A 103 -27.55 -20.73 14.92
C SER A 103 -26.38 -20.99 13.99
N ASN A 104 -26.25 -20.14 12.96
CA ASN A 104 -25.10 -20.14 12.08
C ASN A 104 -24.51 -18.74 12.01
N ASN A 105 -23.20 -18.63 12.20
CA ASN A 105 -22.45 -17.40 12.09
C ASN A 105 -21.30 -17.62 11.11
N THR A 106 -21.39 -16.96 9.95
CA THR A 106 -20.36 -17.00 8.91
C THR A 106 -19.72 -15.63 8.77
N SER A 107 -18.42 -15.60 8.71
CA SER A 107 -17.65 -14.40 8.40
C SER A 107 -16.62 -14.68 7.33
N TYR A 108 -16.43 -13.71 6.46
CA TYR A 108 -15.36 -13.69 5.48
C TYR A 108 -14.67 -12.33 5.53
N PHE A 109 -13.36 -12.36 5.71
CA PHE A 109 -12.49 -11.22 5.65
C PHE A 109 -11.46 -11.43 4.55
N ALA A 110 -11.29 -10.44 3.68
CA ALA A 110 -10.22 -10.41 2.72
C ALA A 110 -9.55 -9.05 2.74
N SER A 111 -8.22 -9.03 2.67
CA SER A 111 -7.46 -7.79 2.49
C SER A 111 -6.34 -7.97 1.51
N SER A 112 -5.99 -6.88 0.84
CA SER A 112 -4.80 -6.79 0.01
C SER A 112 -4.08 -5.47 0.28
N TYR A 113 -2.76 -5.52 0.35
CA TYR A 113 -1.89 -4.36 0.41
C TYR A 113 -0.86 -4.44 -0.69
N SER A 114 -0.91 -3.49 -1.61
CA SER A 114 0.05 -3.35 -2.70
C SER A 114 0.86 -2.09 -2.50
N PHE A 115 2.19 -2.18 -2.61
CA PHE A 115 3.07 -1.03 -2.54
C PHE A 115 4.29 -1.20 -3.47
N PRO A 116 4.96 -0.12 -3.87
CA PRO A 116 6.16 -0.20 -4.71
C PRO A 116 7.24 -1.06 -4.04
N GLY A 117 7.78 -2.02 -4.78
CA GLY A 117 8.60 -3.09 -4.28
C GLY A 117 9.98 -2.70 -3.76
N VAL A 118 10.08 -1.97 -2.64
CA VAL A 118 11.37 -1.70 -1.99
C VAL A 118 11.26 -1.69 -0.47
N GLY A 119 11.59 -2.80 0.13
CA GLY A 119 11.69 -2.89 1.59
C GLY A 119 10.39 -2.51 2.29
N ASP A 120 10.47 -2.11 3.55
CA ASP A 120 9.32 -1.62 4.29
C ASP A 120 9.04 -0.13 4.00
N VAL A 121 7.77 0.25 4.11
CA VAL A 121 7.31 1.63 3.89
C VAL A 121 7.87 2.58 4.95
N GLU A 122 8.10 2.10 6.16
CA GLU A 122 8.65 2.90 7.26
C GLU A 122 10.04 3.44 6.92
N ASN A 123 10.93 2.61 6.39
CA ASN A 123 12.25 3.02 5.96
C ASN A 123 12.23 3.87 4.68
N ALA A 124 11.17 3.83 3.86
CA ALA A 124 11.08 4.60 2.65
C ALA A 124 11.22 6.11 2.90
N PHE A 125 10.49 6.64 3.90
CA PHE A 125 10.58 8.05 4.29
C PHE A 125 11.96 8.42 4.87
N ALA A 126 12.51 7.59 5.74
CA ALA A 126 13.80 7.83 6.37
C ALA A 126 14.93 7.86 5.33
N TYR A 127 14.93 6.96 4.37
CA TYR A 127 15.95 6.93 3.31
C TYR A 127 15.77 8.09 2.33
N ALA A 128 14.55 8.42 1.93
CA ALA A 128 14.32 9.60 1.09
C ALA A 128 14.80 10.87 1.78
N ALA A 129 14.46 11.08 3.04
CA ALA A 129 14.88 12.26 3.81
C ALA A 129 16.41 12.39 3.94
N ARG A 130 17.14 11.29 4.09
CA ARG A 130 18.61 11.30 4.25
C ARG A 130 19.36 11.47 2.92
N HIS A 131 18.79 11.01 1.81
CA HIS A 131 19.50 10.89 0.53
C HIS A 131 18.88 11.76 -0.58
N ALA A 132 17.84 12.52 -0.30
CA ALA A 132 17.16 13.40 -1.24
C ALA A 132 17.76 14.81 -1.21
N LEU A 133 18.98 14.97 -1.74
CA LEU A 133 19.61 16.28 -1.84
C LEU A 133 18.97 17.09 -2.98
N ALA A 134 18.55 18.30 -2.68
CA ALA A 134 17.88 19.19 -3.62
C ALA A 134 18.69 19.48 -4.90
N ALA A 135 20.02 19.40 -4.83
CA ALA A 135 20.90 19.64 -5.99
C ALA A 135 20.70 18.63 -7.14
N PHE A 136 20.02 17.51 -6.89
CA PHE A 136 19.81 16.47 -7.90
C PHE A 136 18.38 16.45 -8.38
N PRO A 137 18.10 16.46 -9.69
CA PRO A 137 16.76 16.21 -10.24
C PRO A 137 16.49 14.71 -10.31
N LEU A 138 15.24 14.34 -10.62
CA LEU A 138 14.85 12.94 -10.79
C LEU A 138 15.45 12.31 -12.04
N LYS A 139 15.52 13.10 -13.13
CA LYS A 139 15.95 12.66 -14.46
C LYS A 139 16.95 13.62 -15.08
N ASN A 140 17.79 13.06 -15.93
CA ASN A 140 18.66 13.80 -16.84
C ASN A 140 17.85 14.36 -18.02
N PRO A 141 18.40 15.33 -18.79
CA PRO A 141 17.74 15.87 -19.98
C PRO A 141 17.42 14.82 -21.06
N ASP A 142 18.15 13.72 -21.10
CA ASP A 142 17.91 12.59 -22.01
C ASP A 142 16.83 11.61 -21.53
N GLY A 143 16.19 11.90 -20.37
CA GLY A 143 15.14 11.08 -19.76
C GLY A 143 15.66 9.93 -18.88
N SER A 144 16.97 9.68 -18.83
CA SER A 144 17.54 8.67 -17.95
C SER A 144 17.44 9.09 -16.47
N TRP A 145 17.39 8.09 -15.58
CA TRP A 145 17.30 8.36 -14.14
C TRP A 145 18.63 8.86 -13.58
N VAL A 146 18.56 9.79 -12.65
CA VAL A 146 19.68 10.23 -11.83
C VAL A 146 19.79 9.32 -10.61
N TYR A 147 20.76 8.43 -10.58
CA TYR A 147 20.94 7.46 -9.51
C TYR A 147 22.25 7.64 -8.75
N THR A 148 23.37 7.63 -9.44
CA THR A 148 24.68 7.91 -8.89
C THR A 148 25.32 9.07 -9.63
N THR A 149 26.35 9.68 -9.04
CA THR A 149 27.07 10.78 -9.67
C THR A 149 28.52 10.80 -9.23
N PRO A 150 29.47 11.08 -10.15
CA PRO A 150 30.88 11.29 -9.80
C PRO A 150 31.12 12.54 -8.92
N MET A 151 30.11 13.43 -8.80
CA MET A 151 30.23 14.64 -7.98
C MET A 151 30.22 14.34 -6.47
N ILE A 152 29.81 13.14 -6.07
CA ILE A 152 29.76 12.74 -4.67
C ILE A 152 30.66 11.55 -4.46
N SER A 153 31.54 11.64 -3.48
CA SER A 153 32.39 10.53 -3.09
C SER A 153 31.64 9.48 -2.27
N GLY A 154 32.03 8.21 -2.43
CA GLY A 154 31.45 7.09 -1.69
C GLY A 154 30.27 6.42 -2.38
N ASN A 155 29.52 5.62 -1.63
CA ASN A 155 28.37 4.83 -2.12
C ASN A 155 27.05 5.61 -2.01
N TYR A 156 27.06 6.89 -2.37
CA TYR A 156 25.86 7.71 -2.31
C TYR A 156 24.97 7.46 -3.54
N ASN A 157 23.72 7.15 -3.30
CA ASN A 157 22.69 7.04 -4.32
C ASN A 157 21.62 8.10 -4.10
N VAL A 158 21.30 8.87 -5.13
CA VAL A 158 20.30 9.94 -5.07
C VAL A 158 18.95 9.38 -4.60
N ALA A 159 18.37 9.99 -3.57
CA ALA A 159 17.13 9.54 -2.91
C ALA A 159 17.11 8.02 -2.60
N ASN A 160 18.27 7.41 -2.43
CA ASN A 160 18.46 5.97 -2.27
C ASN A 160 17.73 5.14 -3.38
N GLY A 161 17.61 5.70 -4.59
CA GLY A 161 16.91 5.08 -5.73
C GLY A 161 15.39 5.02 -5.60
N ARG A 162 14.79 5.63 -4.57
CA ARG A 162 13.33 5.53 -4.31
C ARG A 162 12.49 6.07 -5.47
N HIS A 163 12.87 7.20 -6.04
CA HIS A 163 12.19 7.81 -7.19
C HIS A 163 12.15 6.87 -8.42
N ILE A 164 13.21 6.07 -8.62
CA ILE A 164 13.28 5.10 -9.72
C ILE A 164 12.32 3.94 -9.45
N VAL A 165 12.33 3.43 -8.23
CA VAL A 165 11.49 2.29 -7.86
C VAL A 165 10.02 2.66 -7.84
N TYR A 166 9.68 3.84 -7.31
CA TYR A 166 8.30 4.34 -7.31
C TYR A 166 7.82 4.66 -8.73
N GLY A 167 8.72 5.15 -9.61
CA GLY A 167 8.42 5.41 -11.01
C GLY A 167 8.30 4.17 -11.90
N ASN A 168 8.54 2.98 -11.38
CA ASN A 168 8.45 1.73 -12.13
C ASN A 168 7.26 0.89 -11.64
N ASP A 169 6.15 0.94 -12.38
CA ASP A 169 4.91 0.21 -12.12
C ASP A 169 5.05 -1.33 -12.15
N LYS A 170 6.15 -1.83 -12.71
CA LYS A 170 6.48 -3.26 -12.72
C LYS A 170 7.02 -3.77 -11.39
N ASN A 171 7.48 -2.87 -10.51
CA ASN A 171 7.95 -3.19 -9.18
C ASN A 171 6.79 -3.11 -8.19
N PHE A 172 6.52 -4.20 -7.49
CA PHE A 172 5.49 -4.21 -6.47
C PHE A 172 5.73 -5.30 -5.42
N ASN A 173 5.25 -5.02 -4.23
CA ASN A 173 4.94 -6.00 -3.21
C ASN A 173 3.42 -6.10 -3.10
N LEU A 174 2.93 -7.30 -2.96
CA LEU A 174 1.51 -7.55 -2.81
C LEU A 174 1.29 -8.58 -1.70
N ASP A 175 0.71 -8.11 -0.60
CA ASP A 175 0.26 -8.92 0.51
C ASP A 175 -1.23 -9.18 0.37
N LYS A 176 -1.63 -10.44 0.46
CA LYS A 176 -3.03 -10.84 0.50
C LYS A 176 -3.30 -11.68 1.72
N TYR A 177 -4.41 -11.41 2.36
CA TYR A 177 -4.91 -12.17 3.48
C TYR A 177 -6.38 -12.50 3.26
N ASN A 178 -6.76 -13.75 3.48
CA ASN A 178 -8.14 -14.21 3.43
C ASN A 178 -8.42 -15.05 4.68
N ASP A 179 -9.57 -14.85 5.28
CA ASP A 179 -10.01 -15.59 6.46
C ASP A 179 -11.51 -15.87 6.35
N PHE A 180 -11.84 -17.13 6.23
CA PHE A 180 -13.20 -17.63 6.24
C PHE A 180 -13.46 -18.40 7.52
N GLN A 181 -14.52 -18.04 8.22
CA GLN A 181 -14.96 -18.75 9.42
C GLN A 181 -16.45 -19.00 9.37
N ASN A 182 -16.83 -20.22 9.68
CA ASN A 182 -18.22 -20.62 9.88
C ASN A 182 -18.36 -21.34 11.22
N THR A 183 -19.31 -20.90 12.03
CA THR A 183 -19.66 -21.53 13.30
C THR A 183 -21.13 -21.89 13.28
N THR A 184 -21.43 -23.15 13.46
CA THR A 184 -22.79 -23.66 13.63
C THR A 184 -22.96 -24.13 15.07
N GLU A 185 -24.00 -23.61 15.73
CA GLU A 185 -24.42 -24.01 17.05
C GLU A 185 -25.76 -24.72 16.97
N LEU A 186 -25.85 -25.87 17.60
CA LEU A 186 -27.08 -26.63 17.79
C LEU A 186 -27.42 -26.65 19.28
N LYS A 187 -28.63 -26.22 19.63
CA LYS A 187 -29.13 -26.24 21.00
C LYS A 187 -30.37 -27.09 21.11
N PHE A 188 -30.28 -28.11 21.96
CA PHE A 188 -31.33 -29.05 22.23
C PHE A 188 -31.79 -28.94 23.69
N THR A 189 -33.09 -28.68 23.93
CA THR A 189 -33.68 -28.45 25.25
C THR A 189 -34.92 -29.34 25.40
N PRO A 190 -34.76 -30.67 25.62
CA PRO A 190 -35.87 -31.59 25.67
C PRO A 190 -36.83 -31.33 26.86
N VAL A 191 -36.28 -30.87 27.94
CA VAL A 191 -37.01 -30.44 29.16
C VAL A 191 -36.40 -29.16 29.68
N LYS A 192 -37.17 -28.32 30.41
CA LYS A 192 -36.74 -26.96 30.85
C LYS A 192 -35.42 -26.96 31.64
N GLN A 193 -35.11 -28.02 32.33
CA GLN A 193 -33.94 -28.13 33.20
C GLN A 193 -32.70 -28.70 32.51
N PHE A 194 -32.81 -29.15 31.25
CA PHE A 194 -31.74 -29.85 30.56
C PHE A 194 -31.46 -29.25 29.19
N ASN A 195 -30.25 -28.73 29.01
CA ASN A 195 -29.78 -28.15 27.76
C ASN A 195 -28.52 -28.87 27.27
N ILE A 196 -28.51 -29.27 25.99
CA ILE A 196 -27.32 -29.72 25.30
C ILE A 196 -27.00 -28.67 24.23
N THR A 197 -25.75 -28.21 24.19
CA THR A 197 -25.28 -27.31 23.15
C THR A 197 -24.06 -27.94 22.48
N ALA A 198 -24.10 -28.03 21.15
CA ALA A 198 -23.00 -28.47 20.33
C ALA A 198 -22.56 -27.33 19.39
N ASN A 199 -21.28 -27.03 19.35
CA ASN A 199 -20.70 -26.03 18.48
C ASN A 199 -19.72 -26.68 17.52
N PHE A 200 -19.86 -26.38 16.24
CA PHE A 200 -18.92 -26.76 15.20
C PHE A 200 -18.40 -25.51 14.53
N THR A 201 -17.06 -25.33 14.56
CA THR A 201 -16.41 -24.21 13.89
C THR A 201 -15.43 -24.72 12.85
N TYR A 202 -15.58 -24.22 11.63
CA TYR A 202 -14.60 -24.38 10.57
C TYR A 202 -13.98 -23.02 10.28
N ARG A 203 -12.65 -22.96 10.22
CA ARG A 203 -11.90 -21.77 9.83
C ARG A 203 -10.81 -22.14 8.83
N ASN A 204 -10.70 -21.34 7.80
CA ASN A 204 -9.63 -21.42 6.81
C ASN A 204 -9.07 -20.01 6.58
N TYR A 205 -7.78 -19.85 6.82
CA TYR A 205 -7.11 -18.59 6.50
C TYR A 205 -5.90 -18.86 5.59
N THR A 206 -5.65 -17.93 4.69
CA THR A 206 -4.52 -17.98 3.77
C THR A 206 -3.84 -16.62 3.72
N THR A 207 -2.52 -16.66 3.69
CA THR A 207 -1.67 -15.48 3.48
C THR A 207 -0.82 -15.71 2.25
N SER A 208 -0.73 -14.72 1.38
CA SER A 208 0.12 -14.77 0.19
C SER A 208 0.91 -13.48 0.09
N TYR A 209 2.21 -13.62 -0.11
CA TYR A 209 3.14 -12.54 -0.35
C TYR A 209 3.74 -12.68 -1.74
N THR A 210 3.70 -11.62 -2.54
CA THR A 210 4.33 -11.56 -3.85
C THR A 210 5.23 -10.34 -3.93
N ASN A 211 6.52 -10.56 -4.21
CA ASN A 211 7.47 -9.49 -4.47
C ASN A 211 7.93 -9.57 -5.92
N ARG A 212 7.89 -8.46 -6.63
CA ARG A 212 8.44 -8.33 -7.98
C ARG A 212 9.36 -7.13 -8.05
N GLN A 213 10.60 -7.39 -8.45
CA GLN A 213 11.59 -6.36 -8.71
C GLN A 213 12.17 -6.54 -10.11
N THR A 214 12.28 -5.43 -10.84
CA THR A 214 12.83 -5.39 -12.19
C THR A 214 14.08 -4.49 -12.22
N LYS A 215 14.96 -4.76 -13.18
CA LYS A 215 16.11 -3.90 -13.46
C LYS A 215 15.66 -2.54 -13.97
N PHE A 216 16.46 -1.53 -13.74
CA PHE A 216 16.30 -0.20 -14.30
C PHE A 216 17.62 0.29 -14.90
N ASP A 217 17.51 1.15 -15.91
CA ASP A 217 18.66 1.79 -16.54
C ASP A 217 18.85 3.19 -15.96
N TYR A 218 20.08 3.56 -15.71
CA TYR A 218 20.47 4.90 -15.27
C TYR A 218 21.77 5.33 -15.97
N ARG A 219 22.00 6.63 -16.02
CA ARG A 219 23.28 7.18 -16.50
C ARG A 219 23.96 7.98 -15.42
N VAL A 220 25.30 7.98 -15.50
CA VAL A 220 26.20 8.69 -14.61
C VAL A 220 26.78 9.91 -15.30
#